data_79fbdf19519c4adc6b00917b4afd742a
#
_entry.id   79fbdf19519c4adc6b00917b4afd742a
#
_cell.length_a   1.000
_cell.length_b   1.000
_cell.length_c   1.000
_cell.angle_alpha   90.00
_cell.angle_beta   90.00
_cell.angle_gamma   90.00
#
_symmetry.space_group_name_H-M   'P 1'
#
loop_
_entity.id
_entity.type
_entity.pdbx_description
1 polymer ?
#
loop_
_entity_poly.entity_id
_entity_poly.type
_entity_poly.pdbx_seq_one_letter_code
_entity_poly.pdbx_strand_id
1 'polypeptide(L)'
;MVDRAWNAFEACAPSRLSLGVAALGIIASVSGVADANAQEAEPRSYTNTPVGLNFLIAGYVYAQGKMAFDPDSAIADTKFHSNTEVLAYVRSFDVGGQSAKFDVIVPASSFSARGIVNGQPREREISGLGDPRFRVSFNLFGAPALSVKNFANYKQDLIVGVSLQVSVPLGQYDDSKLINLGSNRWSFKPELGISKAWGPWTFELAPSVTFFSNNTDFVGGNTFAQAPFYAVQGHILYTFQSGVWMALDGVYFAGGRTALNGVKSDNEQANTRAGFTLALPIDTHNSLKLSASTGITTRTGSEFSAVGVAWQYRWGDNY
;
A
#
# COMPACT_ATOMS: atom_id res chain seq x y z
N MET A 1 44.81 13.09 -47.55
CA MET A 1 44.11 11.90 -48.05
C MET A 1 43.91 10.95 -46.87
N VAL A 2 43.24 11.45 -45.83
CA VAL A 2 42.79 10.70 -44.66
C VAL A 2 41.59 11.46 -44.09
N ASP A 3 40.44 11.24 -44.68
CA ASP A 3 39.16 11.72 -44.16
C ASP A 3 38.07 10.98 -44.94
N ARG A 4 37.62 9.86 -44.39
CA ARG A 4 36.35 9.15 -44.72
C ARG A 4 36.33 7.75 -44.08
N ALA A 5 36.22 7.68 -42.75
CA ALA A 5 35.89 6.42 -42.11
C ALA A 5 35.29 6.61 -40.68
N TRP A 6 34.40 7.59 -40.52
CA TRP A 6 33.73 7.79 -39.21
C TRP A 6 32.22 8.07 -39.28
N ASN A 7 31.57 7.70 -40.37
CA ASN A 7 30.11 7.85 -40.51
C ASN A 7 29.46 6.56 -41.01
N ALA A 8 29.51 5.49 -40.25
CA ALA A 8 28.77 4.26 -40.54
C ALA A 8 28.49 3.40 -39.31
N PHE A 9 28.08 4.01 -38.17
CA PHE A 9 27.53 3.28 -37.00
C PHE A 9 26.36 4.01 -36.32
N GLU A 10 25.62 4.81 -37.08
CA GLU A 10 24.32 5.32 -36.67
C GLU A 10 23.23 4.76 -37.56
N ALA A 11 22.92 3.48 -37.45
CA ALA A 11 21.63 2.98 -37.91
C ALA A 11 21.38 1.60 -37.27
N CYS A 12 20.27 1.50 -36.60
CA CYS A 12 19.67 0.25 -36.11
C CYS A 12 20.07 -0.24 -34.71
N ALA A 13 19.88 0.58 -33.73
CA ALA A 13 19.43 0.04 -32.46
C ALA A 13 17.90 -0.13 -32.56
N PRO A 14 17.33 -1.35 -32.45
CA PRO A 14 15.90 -1.49 -32.30
C PRO A 14 15.54 -0.76 -31.00
N SER A 15 14.66 0.24 -31.10
CA SER A 15 13.98 0.84 -29.97
C SER A 15 13.23 -0.27 -29.24
N ARG A 16 13.89 -0.91 -28.29
CA ARG A 16 13.19 -1.73 -27.32
C ARG A 16 12.25 -0.77 -26.62
N LEU A 17 10.96 -0.88 -26.95
CA LEU A 17 9.89 -0.26 -26.23
C LEU A 17 10.07 -0.64 -24.75
N SER A 18 10.72 0.23 -24.00
CA SER A 18 10.57 0.25 -22.56
C SER A 18 9.15 0.76 -22.31
N LEU A 19 8.17 -0.12 -22.47
CA LEU A 19 6.86 0.05 -21.84
C LEU A 19 7.16 0.20 -20.36
N GLY A 20 7.33 1.46 -19.95
CA GLY A 20 7.54 1.81 -18.57
C GLY A 20 6.48 1.06 -17.77
N VAL A 21 6.93 0.12 -16.95
CA VAL A 21 6.07 -0.67 -16.10
C VAL A 21 5.31 0.33 -15.24
N ALA A 22 4.09 0.65 -15.64
CA ALA A 22 3.10 1.26 -14.77
C ALA A 22 2.79 0.21 -13.70
N ALA A 23 3.78 -0.04 -12.84
CA ALA A 23 3.68 -1.02 -11.81
C ALA A 23 2.87 -0.41 -10.67
N LEU A 24 1.76 -1.02 -10.43
CA LEU A 24 0.88 -0.76 -9.32
C LEU A 24 1.63 -0.67 -8.01
N GLY A 25 1.36 0.41 -7.29
CA GLY A 25 1.72 0.55 -5.88
C GLY A 25 0.82 -0.29 -4.98
N ILE A 26 0.67 -1.60 -5.23
CA ILE A 26 -0.10 -2.48 -4.34
C ILE A 26 0.86 -3.46 -3.70
N ILE A 27 1.24 -3.21 -2.47
CA ILE A 27 1.71 -4.24 -1.53
C ILE A 27 0.95 -4.09 -0.23
N ALA A 28 0.46 -5.19 0.17
CA ALA A 28 -0.37 -5.46 1.28
C ALA A 28 0.10 -4.90 2.61
N SER A 29 -0.83 -4.36 3.28
CA SER A 29 -0.79 -4.04 4.69
C SER A 29 -0.70 -5.29 5.53
N VAL A 30 0.26 -5.32 6.39
CA VAL A 30 0.31 -6.30 7.47
C VAL A 30 -0.74 -5.91 8.50
N SER A 31 -1.92 -6.46 8.36
CA SER A 31 -3.02 -6.21 9.29
C SER A 31 -3.03 -7.26 10.37
N GLY A 32 -2.16 -7.12 11.31
CA GLY A 32 -2.28 -7.89 12.56
C GLY A 32 -3.01 -7.12 13.67
N VAL A 33 -3.33 -5.84 13.43
CA VAL A 33 -4.16 -5.00 14.30
C VAL A 33 -4.80 -3.96 13.40
N ALA A 34 -6.04 -3.61 13.61
CA ALA A 34 -6.90 -2.79 12.77
C ALA A 34 -6.33 -1.42 12.30
N ASP A 35 -5.23 -0.97 12.88
CA ASP A 35 -4.61 0.33 12.60
C ASP A 35 -3.45 0.28 11.61
N ALA A 36 -2.93 -0.89 11.24
CA ALA A 36 -1.79 -1.01 10.30
C ALA A 36 -2.15 -0.63 8.86
N ASN A 37 -3.42 -0.60 8.50
CA ASN A 37 -3.90 -0.38 7.13
C ASN A 37 -3.65 1.03 6.57
N ALA A 38 -3.41 2.03 7.41
CA ALA A 38 -3.14 3.40 6.99
C ALA A 38 -1.63 3.73 6.93
N GLN A 39 -0.78 2.80 7.28
CA GLN A 39 0.66 3.02 7.50
C GLN A 39 1.55 2.58 6.34
N GLU A 40 0.97 2.18 5.22
CA GLU A 40 1.73 1.70 4.07
C GLU A 40 2.06 2.79 3.07
N ALA A 41 3.28 2.71 2.57
CA ALA A 41 3.74 3.50 1.44
C ALA A 41 3.44 2.76 0.13
N GLU A 42 2.68 3.40 -0.75
CA GLU A 42 2.29 2.84 -2.04
C GLU A 42 2.81 3.70 -3.22
N PRO A 43 4.11 3.62 -3.56
CA PRO A 43 4.64 4.37 -4.70
C PRO A 43 3.97 3.95 -6.02
N ARG A 44 3.76 4.91 -6.91
CA ARG A 44 3.10 4.76 -8.22
C ARG A 44 1.61 4.44 -8.20
N SER A 45 0.91 4.71 -7.11
CA SER A 45 -0.54 4.50 -7.03
C SER A 45 -1.30 5.27 -8.12
N TYR A 46 -0.84 6.48 -8.47
CA TYR A 46 -1.47 7.37 -9.46
C TYR A 46 -0.77 7.41 -10.80
N THR A 47 0.30 6.63 -11.01
CA THR A 47 0.95 6.53 -12.32
C THR A 47 -0.05 6.12 -13.40
N ASN A 48 0.02 6.77 -14.56
CA ASN A 48 -0.82 6.42 -15.70
C ASN A 48 -0.60 4.96 -16.11
N THR A 49 -1.69 4.29 -16.44
CA THR A 49 -1.71 2.87 -16.82
C THR A 49 -2.53 2.74 -18.10
N PRO A 50 -2.05 2.01 -19.13
CA PRO A 50 -2.86 1.72 -20.29
C PRO A 50 -4.21 1.13 -19.88
N VAL A 51 -5.28 1.57 -20.53
CA VAL A 51 -6.63 1.07 -20.25
C VAL A 51 -6.86 -0.31 -20.85
N GLY A 52 -7.76 -1.10 -20.24
CA GLY A 52 -8.06 -2.47 -20.68
C GLY A 52 -7.10 -3.52 -20.14
N LEU A 53 -6.15 -3.13 -19.28
CA LEU A 53 -5.24 -4.08 -18.65
C LEU A 53 -5.83 -4.65 -17.35
N ASN A 54 -5.51 -5.90 -17.13
CA ASN A 54 -5.75 -6.63 -15.89
C ASN A 54 -4.42 -6.98 -15.25
N PHE A 55 -4.40 -7.05 -13.93
CA PHE A 55 -3.23 -7.43 -13.15
C PHE A 55 -3.64 -8.39 -12.06
N LEU A 56 -2.89 -9.48 -11.95
CA LEU A 56 -2.94 -10.37 -10.79
C LEU A 56 -1.65 -10.18 -10.01
N ILE A 57 -1.76 -10.00 -8.71
CA ILE A 57 -0.62 -9.77 -7.83
C ILE A 57 -0.67 -10.80 -6.72
N ALA A 58 0.44 -11.51 -6.53
CA ALA A 58 0.66 -12.39 -5.40
C ALA A 58 1.85 -11.85 -4.60
N GLY A 59 1.60 -11.52 -3.34
CA GLY A 59 2.56 -10.91 -2.44
C GLY A 59 2.75 -11.70 -1.16
N TYR A 60 3.92 -11.53 -0.56
CA TYR A 60 4.23 -12.02 0.78
C TYR A 60 4.97 -10.93 1.54
N VAL A 61 4.56 -10.70 2.78
CA VAL A 61 5.17 -9.72 3.69
C VAL A 61 5.44 -10.38 5.04
N TYR A 62 6.68 -10.26 5.49
CA TYR A 62 7.06 -10.56 6.86
C TYR A 62 7.20 -9.26 7.63
N ALA A 63 6.57 -9.17 8.80
CA ALA A 63 6.74 -8.05 9.71
C ALA A 63 6.99 -8.50 11.14
N GLN A 64 7.77 -7.71 11.87
CA GLN A 64 8.03 -7.91 13.29
C GLN A 64 8.21 -6.57 14.00
N GLY A 65 7.78 -6.54 15.25
CA GLY A 65 7.90 -5.31 16.03
C GLY A 65 7.27 -5.37 17.40
N LYS A 66 6.95 -4.17 17.91
CA LYS A 66 6.28 -3.96 19.18
C LYS A 66 4.93 -3.31 18.94
N MET A 67 3.97 -3.56 19.83
CA MET A 67 2.72 -2.82 19.88
C MET A 67 2.69 -1.99 21.17
N ALA A 68 2.53 -0.67 21.01
CA ALA A 68 2.34 0.23 22.13
C ALA A 68 0.84 0.46 22.32
N PHE A 69 0.32 0.01 23.43
CA PHE A 69 -1.04 0.28 23.87
C PHE A 69 -1.11 1.62 24.61
N ASP A 70 -2.31 2.02 25.02
CA ASP A 70 -2.52 3.15 25.92
C ASP A 70 -1.61 3.00 27.16
N PRO A 71 -0.85 4.04 27.55
CA PRO A 71 0.01 3.98 28.73
C PRO A 71 -0.70 3.55 30.04
N ASP A 72 -2.00 3.85 30.14
CA ASP A 72 -2.83 3.45 31.29
C ASP A 72 -3.40 2.03 31.16
N SER A 73 -3.11 1.34 30.05
CA SER A 73 -3.54 -0.05 29.86
C SER A 73 -2.69 -1.02 30.67
N ALA A 74 -3.31 -2.10 31.13
CA ALA A 74 -2.62 -3.17 31.82
C ALA A 74 -1.81 -4.09 30.89
N ILE A 75 -1.47 -3.62 29.68
CA ILE A 75 -0.76 -4.37 28.63
C ILE A 75 0.61 -3.74 28.42
N ALA A 76 1.68 -4.53 28.59
CA ALA A 76 3.06 -4.09 28.47
C ALA A 76 3.90 -5.10 27.66
N ASP A 77 5.09 -4.66 27.23
CA ASP A 77 6.13 -5.48 26.59
C ASP A 77 5.61 -6.34 25.42
N THR A 78 4.70 -5.81 24.64
CA THR A 78 4.07 -6.53 23.55
C THR A 78 5.00 -6.59 22.35
N LYS A 79 5.29 -7.80 21.89
CA LYS A 79 6.05 -8.06 20.66
C LYS A 79 5.19 -8.90 19.73
N PHE A 80 5.34 -8.69 18.44
CA PHE A 80 4.63 -9.48 17.45
C PHE A 80 5.52 -9.83 16.26
N HIS A 81 5.13 -10.85 15.54
CA HIS A 81 5.55 -11.13 14.17
C HIS A 81 4.35 -11.60 13.35
N SER A 82 4.40 -11.32 12.08
CA SER A 82 3.36 -11.77 11.15
C SER A 82 3.96 -12.17 9.80
N ASN A 83 3.31 -13.16 9.20
CA ASN A 83 3.50 -13.57 7.82
C ASN A 83 2.18 -13.28 7.12
N THR A 84 2.19 -12.45 6.09
CA THR A 84 0.98 -12.07 5.37
C THR A 84 1.14 -12.38 3.89
N GLU A 85 0.28 -13.20 3.38
CA GLU A 85 0.08 -13.46 1.97
C GLU A 85 -0.99 -12.52 1.43
N VAL A 86 -0.82 -12.04 0.21
CA VAL A 86 -1.77 -11.13 -0.41
C VAL A 86 -2.05 -11.57 -1.82
N LEU A 87 -3.32 -11.68 -2.13
CA LEU A 87 -3.80 -11.81 -3.49
C LEU A 87 -4.56 -10.53 -3.85
N ALA A 88 -4.16 -9.89 -4.97
CA ALA A 88 -4.86 -8.72 -5.46
C ALA A 88 -5.15 -8.84 -6.96
N TYR A 89 -6.29 -8.30 -7.36
CA TYR A 89 -6.68 -8.13 -8.75
C TYR A 89 -6.92 -6.66 -9.03
N VAL A 90 -6.41 -6.18 -10.17
CA VAL A 90 -6.59 -4.79 -10.60
C VAL A 90 -7.01 -4.76 -12.05
N ARG A 91 -7.93 -3.87 -12.37
CA ARG A 91 -8.33 -3.56 -13.73
C ARG A 91 -8.22 -2.08 -14.01
N SER A 92 -7.58 -1.72 -15.13
CA SER A 92 -7.56 -0.36 -15.64
C SER A 92 -8.67 -0.14 -16.67
N PHE A 93 -9.28 1.04 -16.67
CA PHE A 93 -10.36 1.40 -17.59
C PHE A 93 -10.38 2.90 -17.86
N ASP A 94 -11.18 3.32 -18.82
CA ASP A 94 -11.37 4.71 -19.21
C ASP A 94 -12.56 5.31 -18.47
N VAL A 95 -12.37 6.51 -17.91
CA VAL A 95 -13.44 7.36 -17.39
C VAL A 95 -13.25 8.78 -17.91
N GLY A 96 -14.09 9.18 -18.85
CA GLY A 96 -14.06 10.52 -19.41
C GLY A 96 -12.74 10.90 -20.10
N GLY A 97 -12.04 9.93 -20.69
CA GLY A 97 -10.76 10.13 -21.36
C GLY A 97 -9.54 10.13 -20.44
N GLN A 98 -9.71 9.83 -19.15
CA GLN A 98 -8.64 9.65 -18.17
C GLN A 98 -8.59 8.20 -17.67
N SER A 99 -7.40 7.73 -17.30
CA SER A 99 -7.22 6.38 -16.77
C SER A 99 -7.78 6.26 -15.35
N ALA A 100 -8.46 5.17 -15.09
CA ALA A 100 -9.00 4.78 -13.80
C ALA A 100 -8.63 3.33 -13.49
N LYS A 101 -8.68 2.94 -12.21
CA LYS A 101 -8.39 1.58 -11.75
C LYS A 101 -9.43 1.15 -10.71
N PHE A 102 -9.73 -0.14 -10.73
CA PHE A 102 -10.47 -0.82 -9.67
C PHE A 102 -9.60 -1.96 -9.14
N ASP A 103 -9.44 -2.02 -7.82
CA ASP A 103 -8.58 -2.97 -7.13
C ASP A 103 -9.40 -3.79 -6.13
N VAL A 104 -9.13 -5.08 -6.04
CA VAL A 104 -9.59 -5.98 -4.97
C VAL A 104 -8.37 -6.59 -4.32
N ILE A 105 -8.26 -6.52 -3.00
CA ILE A 105 -7.12 -7.00 -2.23
C ILE A 105 -7.63 -7.90 -1.12
N VAL A 106 -7.12 -9.13 -1.06
CA VAL A 106 -7.49 -10.13 -0.05
C VAL A 106 -6.22 -10.56 0.68
N PRO A 107 -6.03 -10.17 1.96
CA PRO A 107 -4.93 -10.62 2.78
C PRO A 107 -5.27 -11.90 3.52
N ALA A 108 -4.28 -12.78 3.69
CA ALA A 108 -4.30 -13.91 4.61
C ALA A 108 -3.06 -13.81 5.50
N SER A 109 -3.21 -13.98 6.82
CA SER A 109 -2.09 -13.77 7.74
C SER A 109 -1.98 -14.88 8.76
N SER A 110 -0.73 -15.20 9.12
CA SER A 110 -0.38 -15.87 10.37
C SER A 110 0.28 -14.85 11.27
N PHE A 111 -0.32 -14.61 12.42
CA PHE A 111 0.08 -13.58 13.36
C PHE A 111 0.31 -14.19 14.74
N SER A 112 1.42 -13.82 15.37
CA SER A 112 1.73 -14.20 16.76
C SER A 112 2.13 -12.94 17.53
N ALA A 113 1.52 -12.78 18.69
CA ALA A 113 1.86 -11.70 19.64
C ALA A 113 2.01 -12.27 21.04
N ARG A 114 2.97 -11.72 21.79
CA ARG A 114 3.21 -12.02 23.19
C ARG A 114 3.44 -10.73 23.96
N GLY A 115 2.97 -10.70 25.21
CA GLY A 115 3.10 -9.54 26.08
C GLY A 115 2.69 -9.88 27.50
N ILE A 116 2.71 -8.87 28.37
CA ILE A 116 2.27 -8.97 29.77
C ILE A 116 0.89 -8.30 29.87
N VAL A 117 -0.10 -9.04 30.34
CA VAL A 117 -1.46 -8.55 30.56
C VAL A 117 -1.80 -8.73 32.04
N ASN A 118 -2.08 -7.67 32.77
CA ASN A 118 -2.30 -7.68 34.23
C ASN A 118 -1.16 -8.39 35.00
N GLY A 119 0.11 -8.13 34.60
CA GLY A 119 1.28 -8.73 35.23
C GLY A 119 1.53 -10.21 34.87
N GLN A 120 0.73 -10.81 34.01
CA GLN A 120 0.87 -12.21 33.59
C GLN A 120 1.28 -12.30 32.11
N PRO A 121 2.25 -13.17 31.75
CA PRO A 121 2.58 -13.45 30.35
C PRO A 121 1.35 -14.00 29.61
N ARG A 122 1.12 -13.48 28.42
CA ARG A 122 0.06 -13.92 27.50
C ARG A 122 0.61 -14.02 26.10
N GLU A 123 0.09 -14.99 25.37
CA GLU A 123 0.41 -15.21 23.95
C GLU A 123 -0.88 -15.37 23.16
N ARG A 124 -0.87 -14.87 21.93
CA ARG A 124 -1.95 -14.99 20.98
C ARG A 124 -1.37 -15.41 19.63
N GLU A 125 -1.82 -16.55 19.14
CA GLU A 125 -1.58 -17.00 17.77
C GLU A 125 -2.91 -17.05 17.02
N ILE A 126 -2.92 -16.58 15.79
CA ILE A 126 -4.09 -16.58 14.91
C ILE A 126 -3.65 -16.66 13.46
N SER A 127 -4.37 -17.45 12.66
CA SER A 127 -4.16 -17.55 11.22
C SER A 127 -5.51 -17.54 10.51
N GLY A 128 -5.57 -16.87 9.36
CA GLY A 128 -6.80 -16.79 8.57
C GLY A 128 -6.82 -15.57 7.66
N LEU A 129 -8.01 -15.26 7.15
CA LEU A 129 -8.24 -14.10 6.29
C LEU A 129 -8.35 -12.81 7.12
N GLY A 130 -7.72 -11.75 6.64
CA GLY A 130 -7.99 -10.38 7.08
C GLY A 130 -9.15 -9.76 6.30
N ASP A 131 -9.48 -8.50 6.62
CA ASP A 131 -10.55 -7.78 5.92
C ASP A 131 -10.17 -7.51 4.46
N PRO A 132 -11.00 -7.92 3.46
CA PRO A 132 -10.77 -7.58 2.08
C PRO A 132 -10.98 -6.08 1.84
N ARG A 133 -10.25 -5.54 0.86
CA ARG A 133 -10.30 -4.12 0.50
C ARG A 133 -10.64 -3.97 -0.97
N PHE A 134 -11.47 -2.97 -1.24
CA PHE A 134 -11.86 -2.55 -2.57
C PHE A 134 -11.43 -1.11 -2.75
N ARG A 135 -10.75 -0.79 -3.86
CA ARG A 135 -10.34 0.57 -4.16
C ARG A 135 -10.75 0.95 -5.58
N VAL A 136 -11.27 2.16 -5.72
CA VAL A 136 -11.47 2.81 -7.00
C VAL A 136 -10.57 4.05 -7.04
N SER A 137 -9.79 4.19 -8.10
CA SER A 137 -8.89 5.31 -8.32
C SER A 137 -9.19 5.98 -9.66
N PHE A 138 -9.27 7.31 -9.67
CA PHE A 138 -9.49 8.12 -10.86
C PHE A 138 -8.37 9.14 -11.00
N ASN A 139 -7.74 9.16 -12.17
CA ASN A 139 -6.87 10.27 -12.52
C ASN A 139 -7.73 11.40 -13.07
N LEU A 140 -7.70 12.54 -12.40
CA LEU A 140 -8.49 13.73 -12.78
C LEU A 140 -7.79 14.55 -13.86
N PHE A 141 -6.44 14.49 -13.88
CA PHE A 141 -5.60 15.27 -14.77
C PHE A 141 -4.29 14.53 -15.09
N GLY A 142 -3.81 14.69 -16.32
CA GLY A 142 -2.45 14.31 -16.73
C GLY A 142 -2.26 12.83 -17.07
N ALA A 143 -3.28 12.00 -16.97
CA ALA A 143 -3.21 10.57 -17.23
C ALA A 143 -4.25 10.13 -18.28
N PRO A 144 -4.08 10.50 -19.55
CA PRO A 144 -5.03 10.16 -20.59
C PRO A 144 -5.24 8.65 -20.71
N ALA A 145 -6.49 8.26 -21.00
CA ALA A 145 -6.87 6.87 -21.24
C ALA A 145 -6.30 6.40 -22.59
N LEU A 146 -5.19 5.70 -22.56
CA LEU A 146 -4.47 5.25 -23.74
C LEU A 146 -4.46 3.73 -23.83
N SER A 147 -4.58 3.20 -25.05
CA SER A 147 -4.29 1.78 -25.33
C SER A 147 -2.79 1.50 -25.12
N VAL A 148 -2.40 0.24 -24.94
CA VAL A 148 -0.99 -0.17 -24.80
C VAL A 148 -0.15 0.38 -25.95
N LYS A 149 -0.66 0.31 -27.20
CA LYS A 149 0.03 0.82 -28.39
C LYS A 149 0.32 2.33 -28.33
N ASN A 150 -0.67 3.11 -27.90
CA ASN A 150 -0.55 4.57 -27.82
C ASN A 150 0.25 5.02 -26.59
N PHE A 151 0.30 4.18 -25.57
CA PHE A 151 1.03 4.45 -24.32
C PHE A 151 2.56 4.51 -24.52
N ALA A 152 3.08 3.87 -25.57
CA ALA A 152 4.51 3.89 -25.89
C ALA A 152 5.06 5.32 -26.12
N ASN A 153 4.22 6.25 -26.56
CA ASN A 153 4.59 7.65 -26.82
C ASN A 153 4.22 8.59 -25.64
N TYR A 154 3.57 8.07 -24.62
CA TYR A 154 3.17 8.87 -23.46
C TYR A 154 4.37 9.20 -22.59
N LYS A 155 4.50 10.47 -22.26
CA LYS A 155 5.47 10.96 -21.27
C LYS A 155 4.70 11.59 -20.13
N GLN A 156 4.88 11.03 -18.96
CA GLN A 156 4.27 11.59 -17.74
C GLN A 156 4.87 12.96 -17.45
N ASP A 157 4.00 13.90 -17.13
CA ASP A 157 4.36 15.18 -16.54
C ASP A 157 3.73 15.28 -15.13
N LEU A 158 2.66 16.04 -14.96
CA LEU A 158 1.91 16.14 -13.73
C LEU A 158 0.65 15.26 -13.83
N ILE A 159 0.43 14.43 -12.83
CA ILE A 159 -0.82 13.69 -12.64
C ILE A 159 -1.43 14.13 -11.32
N VAL A 160 -2.74 14.34 -11.33
CA VAL A 160 -3.56 14.52 -10.14
C VAL A 160 -4.67 13.49 -10.19
N GLY A 161 -4.82 12.73 -9.12
CA GLY A 161 -5.83 11.70 -9.01
C GLY A 161 -6.45 11.62 -7.62
N VAL A 162 -7.54 10.91 -7.52
CA VAL A 162 -8.24 10.64 -6.26
C VAL A 162 -8.55 9.15 -6.16
N SER A 163 -8.64 8.64 -4.96
CA SER A 163 -9.13 7.29 -4.74
C SER A 163 -10.02 7.20 -3.50
N LEU A 164 -10.84 6.17 -3.47
CA LEU A 164 -11.58 5.73 -2.30
C LEU A 164 -11.30 4.24 -2.10
N GLN A 165 -10.73 3.90 -0.96
CA GLN A 165 -10.60 2.51 -0.51
C GLN A 165 -11.63 2.22 0.57
N VAL A 166 -12.27 1.06 0.46
CA VAL A 166 -13.24 0.54 1.43
C VAL A 166 -12.74 -0.79 1.95
N SER A 167 -12.59 -0.92 3.26
CA SER A 167 -12.32 -2.21 3.92
C SER A 167 -13.64 -2.78 4.44
N VAL A 168 -13.89 -4.05 4.13
CA VAL A 168 -15.13 -4.75 4.46
C VAL A 168 -14.86 -5.72 5.59
N PRO A 169 -15.65 -5.73 6.69
CA PRO A 169 -15.42 -6.57 7.87
C PRO A 169 -15.79 -8.04 7.60
N LEU A 170 -15.00 -8.73 6.80
CA LEU A 170 -15.16 -10.14 6.45
C LEU A 170 -13.98 -11.00 6.91
N GLY A 171 -12.99 -10.39 7.53
CA GLY A 171 -11.84 -11.08 8.10
C GLY A 171 -12.21 -11.89 9.34
N GLN A 172 -11.30 -12.78 9.71
CA GLN A 172 -11.48 -13.64 10.90
C GLN A 172 -11.53 -12.78 12.17
N TYR A 173 -12.65 -12.87 12.87
CA TYR A 173 -12.93 -12.13 14.08
C TYR A 173 -13.49 -13.02 15.19
N ASP A 174 -13.02 -12.83 16.42
CA ASP A 174 -13.46 -13.48 17.65
C ASP A 174 -13.68 -12.38 18.70
N ASP A 175 -14.92 -12.14 19.08
CA ASP A 175 -15.36 -11.11 20.03
C ASP A 175 -14.89 -11.34 21.46
N SER A 176 -14.38 -12.52 21.77
CA SER A 176 -13.75 -12.83 23.06
C SER A 176 -12.25 -12.45 23.11
N LYS A 177 -11.66 -12.00 22.01
CA LYS A 177 -10.21 -11.75 21.86
C LYS A 177 -9.92 -10.32 21.50
N LEU A 178 -8.87 -9.76 22.11
CA LEU A 178 -8.41 -8.40 21.83
C LEU A 178 -7.75 -8.29 20.45
N ILE A 179 -7.01 -9.31 20.04
CA ILE A 179 -6.24 -9.32 18.78
C ILE A 179 -6.93 -10.24 17.81
N ASN A 180 -7.31 -9.68 16.65
CA ASN A 180 -8.00 -10.32 15.54
C ASN A 180 -7.36 -9.94 14.20
N LEU A 181 -7.60 -10.74 13.15
CA LEU A 181 -7.18 -10.43 11.78
C LEU A 181 -8.19 -9.52 11.07
N GLY A 182 -9.48 -9.70 11.35
CA GLY A 182 -10.55 -8.80 10.94
C GLY A 182 -10.83 -7.73 11.99
N SER A 183 -11.29 -6.57 11.56
CA SER A 183 -11.58 -5.42 12.43
C SER A 183 -13.02 -5.39 12.95
N ASN A 184 -13.90 -6.21 12.37
CA ASN A 184 -15.35 -6.22 12.60
C ASN A 184 -15.99 -4.83 12.45
N ARG A 185 -15.45 -4.00 11.56
CA ARG A 185 -15.95 -2.66 11.23
C ARG A 185 -15.57 -2.26 9.83
N TRP A 186 -16.36 -1.41 9.23
CA TRP A 186 -16.06 -0.78 7.96
C TRP A 186 -15.00 0.30 8.12
N SER A 187 -14.16 0.47 7.10
CA SER A 187 -13.34 1.68 6.98
C SER A 187 -13.40 2.25 5.56
N PHE A 188 -13.29 3.59 5.47
CA PHE A 188 -13.35 4.36 4.24
C PHE A 188 -12.16 5.30 4.20
N LYS A 189 -11.30 5.15 3.19
CA LYS A 189 -10.09 5.96 3.02
C LYS A 189 -10.13 6.72 1.70
N PRO A 190 -10.68 7.93 1.64
CA PRO A 190 -10.42 8.87 0.55
C PRO A 190 -8.96 9.33 0.57
N GLU A 191 -8.37 9.46 -0.62
CA GLU A 191 -7.00 9.90 -0.82
C GLU A 191 -6.91 10.79 -2.07
N LEU A 192 -6.10 11.85 -2.00
CA LEU A 192 -5.70 12.69 -3.12
C LEU A 192 -4.25 12.36 -3.46
N GLY A 193 -3.95 12.11 -4.74
CA GLY A 193 -2.61 11.83 -5.21
C GLY A 193 -2.11 12.86 -6.21
N ILE A 194 -0.86 13.26 -6.04
CA ILE A 194 -0.14 14.13 -6.95
C ILE A 194 1.16 13.41 -7.33
N SER A 195 1.42 13.27 -8.63
CA SER A 195 2.63 12.63 -9.16
C SER A 195 3.23 13.51 -10.24
N LYS A 196 4.46 13.99 -10.05
CA LYS A 196 5.20 14.85 -10.99
C LYS A 196 6.46 14.15 -11.45
N ALA A 197 6.58 13.93 -12.75
CA ALA A 197 7.79 13.41 -13.38
C ALA A 197 8.72 14.55 -13.81
N TRP A 198 10.03 14.34 -13.64
CA TRP A 198 11.10 15.22 -14.08
C TRP A 198 12.29 14.38 -14.55
N GLY A 199 12.37 14.15 -15.86
CA GLY A 199 13.33 13.22 -16.44
C GLY A 199 13.15 11.80 -15.87
N PRO A 200 14.20 11.16 -15.32
CA PRO A 200 14.10 9.84 -14.71
C PRO A 200 13.48 9.85 -13.30
N TRP A 201 13.31 11.02 -12.72
CA TRP A 201 12.77 11.19 -11.36
C TRP A 201 11.25 11.37 -11.39
N THR A 202 10.58 10.82 -10.40
CA THR A 202 9.16 11.10 -10.12
C THR A 202 9.01 11.41 -8.63
N PHE A 203 8.27 12.47 -8.33
CA PHE A 203 7.93 12.88 -6.97
C PHE A 203 6.45 12.71 -6.76
N GLU A 204 6.07 12.04 -5.68
CA GLU A 204 4.68 11.77 -5.37
C GLU A 204 4.33 12.24 -3.97
N LEU A 205 3.11 12.71 -3.80
CA LEU A 205 2.52 13.11 -2.52
C LEU A 205 1.06 12.64 -2.48
N ALA A 206 0.68 11.94 -1.41
CA ALA A 206 -0.68 11.45 -1.27
C ALA A 206 -1.21 11.61 0.18
N PRO A 207 -1.90 12.73 0.48
CA PRO A 207 -2.66 12.88 1.70
C PRO A 207 -3.94 12.05 1.67
N SER A 208 -4.29 11.47 2.81
CA SER A 208 -5.49 10.66 3.00
C SER A 208 -6.07 10.81 4.40
N VAL A 209 -7.34 10.45 4.53
CA VAL A 209 -8.00 10.31 5.82
C VAL A 209 -8.79 9.00 5.85
N THR A 210 -8.70 8.26 6.95
CA THR A 210 -9.48 7.04 7.14
C THR A 210 -10.56 7.27 8.18
N PHE A 211 -11.80 6.97 7.82
CA PHE A 211 -12.96 6.96 8.69
C PHE A 211 -13.34 5.52 9.03
N PHE A 212 -13.83 5.29 10.22
CA PHE A 212 -14.20 3.97 10.72
C PHE A 212 -15.66 3.97 11.19
N SER A 213 -16.37 2.88 10.94
CA SER A 213 -17.59 2.60 11.68
C SER A 213 -17.24 2.06 13.08
N ASN A 214 -18.17 2.07 14.00
CA ASN A 214 -17.97 1.42 15.29
C ASN A 214 -17.98 -0.10 15.14
N ASN A 215 -17.19 -0.78 15.98
CA ASN A 215 -17.34 -2.20 16.24
C ASN A 215 -18.18 -2.33 17.53
N THR A 216 -19.42 -2.78 17.41
CA THR A 216 -20.38 -2.91 18.53
C THR A 216 -20.29 -4.24 19.25
N ASP A 217 -19.42 -5.11 18.81
CA ASP A 217 -19.22 -6.46 19.33
C ASP A 217 -17.73 -6.69 19.66
N PHE A 218 -17.12 -5.71 20.31
CA PHE A 218 -15.73 -5.76 20.74
C PHE A 218 -15.64 -6.44 22.10
N VAL A 219 -14.55 -7.10 22.38
CA VAL A 219 -14.25 -7.92 23.57
C VAL A 219 -15.21 -7.71 24.75
N GLY A 220 -16.02 -8.74 25.04
CA GLY A 220 -17.01 -8.69 26.13
C GLY A 220 -18.28 -7.88 25.81
N GLY A 221 -18.63 -7.70 24.52
CA GLY A 221 -19.82 -6.97 24.10
C GLY A 221 -19.69 -5.45 24.19
N ASN A 222 -18.46 -4.93 24.22
CA ASN A 222 -18.20 -3.50 24.27
C ASN A 222 -18.31 -2.86 22.87
N THR A 223 -18.57 -1.56 22.84
CA THR A 223 -18.50 -0.75 21.63
C THR A 223 -17.13 -0.10 21.52
N PHE A 224 -16.39 -0.44 20.46
CA PHE A 224 -15.11 0.18 20.12
C PHE A 224 -15.30 1.19 18.99
N ALA A 225 -14.87 2.42 19.22
CA ALA A 225 -14.89 3.51 18.25
C ALA A 225 -13.47 4.06 18.03
N GLN A 226 -13.23 4.63 16.85
CA GLN A 226 -11.96 5.27 16.52
C GLN A 226 -12.21 6.58 15.77
N ALA A 227 -11.53 7.63 16.21
CA ALA A 227 -11.51 8.91 15.52
C ALA A 227 -10.83 8.80 14.14
N PRO A 228 -11.06 9.75 13.23
CA PRO A 228 -10.40 9.77 11.94
C PRO A 228 -8.88 9.68 12.07
N PHE A 229 -8.28 8.96 11.12
CA PHE A 229 -6.85 8.72 11.04
C PHE A 229 -6.30 9.37 9.77
N TYR A 230 -5.41 10.33 9.93
CA TYR A 230 -4.83 11.12 8.85
C TYR A 230 -3.46 10.56 8.46
N ALA A 231 -3.17 10.53 7.18
CA ALA A 231 -1.86 10.15 6.69
C ALA A 231 -1.43 11.02 5.52
N VAL A 232 -0.12 11.24 5.41
CA VAL A 232 0.51 11.81 4.22
C VAL A 232 1.67 10.91 3.85
N GLN A 233 1.63 10.36 2.65
CA GLN A 233 2.75 9.61 2.08
C GLN A 233 3.44 10.42 0.99
N GLY A 234 4.76 10.30 0.93
CA GLY A 234 5.59 10.92 -0.08
C GLY A 234 6.63 9.93 -0.62
N HIS A 235 6.89 10.03 -1.94
CA HIS A 235 7.82 9.12 -2.61
C HIS A 235 8.75 9.90 -3.54
N ILE A 236 10.01 9.47 -3.56
CA ILE A 236 11.01 9.92 -4.52
C ILE A 236 11.43 8.70 -5.32
N LEU A 237 11.06 8.66 -6.59
CA LEU A 237 11.31 7.52 -7.47
C LEU A 237 12.37 7.85 -8.50
N TYR A 238 13.18 6.86 -8.85
CA TYR A 238 14.09 6.89 -9.99
C TYR A 238 13.80 5.72 -10.91
N THR A 239 13.60 6.02 -12.20
CA THR A 239 13.34 5.00 -13.24
C THR A 239 14.54 4.90 -14.16
N PHE A 240 15.15 3.71 -14.21
CA PHE A 240 16.27 3.41 -15.11
C PHE A 240 15.78 3.15 -16.55
N GLN A 241 16.66 3.29 -17.52
CA GLN A 241 16.32 3.04 -18.94
C GLN A 241 15.87 1.59 -19.20
N SER A 242 16.29 0.64 -18.37
CA SER A 242 15.85 -0.76 -18.43
C SER A 242 14.39 -0.98 -18.01
N GLY A 243 13.71 0.07 -17.49
CA GLY A 243 12.39 -0.04 -16.90
C GLY A 243 12.40 -0.45 -15.42
N VAL A 244 13.54 -0.84 -14.85
CA VAL A 244 13.73 -0.99 -13.41
C VAL A 244 13.47 0.36 -12.74
N TRP A 245 12.80 0.37 -11.61
CA TRP A 245 12.67 1.58 -10.81
C TRP A 245 12.84 1.28 -9.32
N MET A 246 13.25 2.30 -8.59
CA MET A 246 13.34 2.28 -7.15
C MET A 246 12.67 3.52 -6.55
N ALA A 247 12.24 3.42 -5.29
CA ALA A 247 11.66 4.52 -4.54
C ALA A 247 12.22 4.58 -3.13
N LEU A 248 12.40 5.80 -2.64
CA LEU A 248 12.47 6.11 -1.22
C LEU A 248 11.08 6.58 -0.78
N ASP A 249 10.58 5.99 0.27
CA ASP A 249 9.23 6.16 0.75
C ASP A 249 9.23 6.76 2.15
N GLY A 250 8.33 7.71 2.39
CA GLY A 250 8.08 8.30 3.70
C GLY A 250 6.59 8.40 3.97
N VAL A 251 6.17 8.06 5.19
CA VAL A 251 4.78 8.21 5.63
C VAL A 251 4.75 8.85 7.01
N TYR A 252 3.99 9.93 7.14
CA TYR A 252 3.59 10.48 8.43
C TYR A 252 2.10 10.25 8.63
N PHE A 253 1.72 9.82 9.81
CA PHE A 253 0.32 9.62 10.15
C PHE A 253 0.02 10.05 11.58
N ALA A 254 -1.21 10.55 11.78
CA ALA A 254 -1.66 11.14 13.03
C ALA A 254 -3.17 10.92 13.25
N GLY A 255 -3.61 11.00 14.51
CA GLY A 255 -5.01 10.85 14.89
C GLY A 255 -5.33 9.42 15.33
N GLY A 256 -6.55 8.97 15.02
CA GLY A 256 -6.98 7.60 15.30
C GLY A 256 -7.17 7.29 16.79
N ARG A 257 -7.40 8.30 17.65
CA ARG A 257 -7.72 8.10 19.07
C ARG A 257 -8.90 7.15 19.21
N THR A 258 -8.77 6.14 20.05
CA THR A 258 -9.84 5.17 20.26
C THR A 258 -10.72 5.51 21.47
N ALA A 259 -11.91 4.91 21.51
CA ALA A 259 -12.81 4.97 22.64
C ALA A 259 -13.49 3.61 22.86
N LEU A 260 -13.63 3.22 24.12
CA LEU A 260 -14.37 2.04 24.53
C LEU A 260 -15.62 2.48 25.33
N ASN A 261 -16.81 2.12 24.85
CA ASN A 261 -18.09 2.55 25.41
C ASN A 261 -18.17 4.08 25.62
N GLY A 262 -17.60 4.86 24.68
CA GLY A 262 -17.56 6.31 24.75
C GLY A 262 -16.43 6.90 25.60
N VAL A 263 -15.71 6.10 26.38
CA VAL A 263 -14.54 6.55 27.15
C VAL A 263 -13.33 6.58 26.25
N LYS A 264 -12.74 7.76 26.05
CA LYS A 264 -11.58 7.98 25.15
C LYS A 264 -10.28 7.58 25.84
N SER A 265 -9.43 6.86 25.11
CA SER A 265 -8.06 6.52 25.50
C SER A 265 -7.07 7.64 25.12
N ASP A 266 -5.90 7.69 25.76
CA ASP A 266 -4.80 8.58 25.37
C ASP A 266 -3.81 7.90 24.39
N ASN A 267 -4.34 7.33 23.31
CA ASN A 267 -3.59 6.55 22.35
C ASN A 267 -3.60 7.15 20.94
N GLU A 268 -3.79 8.45 20.83
CA GLU A 268 -3.66 9.16 19.55
C GLU A 268 -2.28 8.97 18.96
N GLN A 269 -2.22 8.59 17.71
CA GLN A 269 -0.97 8.32 17.00
C GLN A 269 -0.36 9.60 16.42
N ALA A 270 0.96 9.66 16.35
CA ALA A 270 1.76 10.68 15.66
C ALA A 270 3.09 10.01 15.29
N ASN A 271 3.11 9.28 14.18
CA ASN A 271 4.17 8.34 13.87
C ASN A 271 4.73 8.61 12.46
N THR A 272 6.00 8.29 12.26
CA THR A 272 6.69 8.37 10.96
C THR A 272 7.27 7.02 10.61
N ARG A 273 7.16 6.64 9.34
CA ARG A 273 7.81 5.46 8.78
C ARG A 273 8.62 5.84 7.54
N ALA A 274 9.69 5.11 7.29
CA ALA A 274 10.43 5.18 6.05
C ALA A 274 10.48 3.82 5.38
N GLY A 275 10.63 3.82 4.06
CA GLY A 275 10.69 2.62 3.27
C GLY A 275 11.55 2.76 2.03
N PHE A 276 11.79 1.61 1.41
CA PHE A 276 12.46 1.48 0.13
C PHE A 276 11.71 0.45 -0.70
N THR A 277 11.51 0.78 -1.98
CA THR A 277 10.88 -0.11 -2.95
C THR A 277 11.79 -0.27 -4.17
N LEU A 278 11.92 -1.51 -4.67
CA LEU A 278 12.60 -1.85 -5.92
C LEU A 278 11.67 -2.70 -6.78
N ALA A 279 11.45 -2.30 -8.03
CA ALA A 279 10.65 -3.06 -8.97
C ALA A 279 11.45 -3.44 -10.21
N LEU A 280 11.36 -4.70 -10.56
CA LEU A 280 12.12 -5.37 -11.61
C LEU A 280 11.13 -5.90 -12.66
N PRO A 281 11.04 -5.31 -13.86
CA PRO A 281 10.35 -5.94 -14.98
C PRO A 281 11.14 -7.19 -15.39
N ILE A 282 10.48 -8.35 -15.40
CA ILE A 282 11.09 -9.61 -15.85
C ILE A 282 10.89 -9.76 -17.36
N ASP A 283 9.65 -9.54 -17.80
CA ASP A 283 9.26 -9.55 -19.20
C ASP A 283 8.08 -8.59 -19.44
N THR A 284 7.41 -8.69 -20.58
CA THR A 284 6.27 -7.83 -20.93
C THR A 284 5.05 -8.05 -20.03
N HIS A 285 4.91 -9.20 -19.40
CA HIS A 285 3.77 -9.59 -18.59
C HIS A 285 4.10 -9.65 -17.10
N ASN A 286 5.34 -9.98 -16.75
CA ASN A 286 5.76 -10.29 -15.41
C ASN A 286 6.68 -9.22 -14.81
N SER A 287 6.44 -8.88 -13.54
CA SER A 287 7.33 -8.04 -12.75
C SER A 287 7.43 -8.54 -11.31
N LEU A 288 8.57 -8.25 -10.68
CA LEU A 288 8.82 -8.51 -9.28
C LEU A 288 9.02 -7.19 -8.55
N LYS A 289 8.41 -7.03 -7.39
CA LYS A 289 8.59 -5.89 -6.50
C LYS A 289 9.10 -6.36 -5.15
N LEU A 290 10.16 -5.71 -4.66
CA LEU A 290 10.73 -5.89 -3.34
C LEU A 290 10.50 -4.63 -2.54
N SER A 291 10.18 -4.76 -1.26
CA SER A 291 10.00 -3.62 -0.36
C SER A 291 10.58 -3.90 1.01
N ALA A 292 11.00 -2.83 1.67
CA ALA A 292 11.39 -2.85 3.07
C ALA A 292 10.92 -1.55 3.72
N SER A 293 10.43 -1.60 4.96
CA SER A 293 10.03 -0.41 5.70
C SER A 293 10.26 -0.57 7.19
N THR A 294 10.42 0.55 7.89
CA THR A 294 10.61 0.57 9.34
C THR A 294 9.98 1.83 9.96
N GLY A 295 9.59 1.74 11.22
CA GLY A 295 9.22 2.90 12.03
C GLY A 295 10.44 3.78 12.32
N ILE A 296 10.26 5.10 12.23
CA ILE A 296 11.28 6.10 12.57
C ILE A 296 10.95 6.76 13.90
N THR A 297 9.71 7.20 14.05
CA THR A 297 9.18 7.74 15.32
C THR A 297 7.82 7.14 15.60
N THR A 298 7.57 6.79 16.84
CA THR A 298 6.29 6.19 17.28
C THR A 298 5.88 6.80 18.61
N ARG A 299 4.74 7.51 18.62
CA ARG A 299 4.13 7.95 19.87
C ARG A 299 3.33 6.82 20.51
N THR A 300 2.39 6.23 19.77
CA THR A 300 1.56 5.09 20.16
C THR A 300 1.27 4.21 18.95
N GLY A 301 0.74 3.01 19.17
CA GLY A 301 0.45 2.05 18.10
C GLY A 301 1.61 1.12 17.82
N SER A 302 1.76 0.65 16.59
CA SER A 302 2.74 -0.37 16.26
C SER A 302 4.05 0.23 15.74
N GLU A 303 5.16 -0.13 16.37
CA GLU A 303 6.52 0.10 15.89
C GLU A 303 7.06 -1.20 15.29
N PHE A 304 7.18 -1.28 13.97
CA PHE A 304 7.60 -2.50 13.32
C PHE A 304 8.45 -2.26 12.07
N SER A 305 9.23 -3.27 11.72
CA SER A 305 9.89 -3.36 10.42
C SER A 305 9.22 -4.44 9.59
N ALA A 306 9.17 -4.23 8.28
CA ALA A 306 8.59 -5.18 7.34
C ALA A 306 9.46 -5.33 6.11
N VAL A 307 9.48 -6.53 5.54
CA VAL A 307 10.05 -6.83 4.23
C VAL A 307 9.01 -7.58 3.40
N GLY A 308 8.94 -7.24 2.13
CA GLY A 308 7.93 -7.82 1.25
C GLY A 308 8.47 -8.15 -0.13
N VAL A 309 7.85 -9.13 -0.76
CA VAL A 309 8.04 -9.50 -2.15
C VAL A 309 6.66 -9.65 -2.80
N ALA A 310 6.50 -9.15 -4.02
CA ALA A 310 5.29 -9.35 -4.78
C ALA A 310 5.63 -9.62 -6.24
N TRP A 311 5.01 -10.65 -6.78
CA TRP A 311 4.98 -10.95 -8.20
C TRP A 311 3.69 -10.39 -8.79
N GLN A 312 3.79 -9.75 -9.95
CA GLN A 312 2.68 -9.23 -10.71
C GLN A 312 2.66 -9.83 -12.10
N TYR A 313 1.50 -10.31 -12.52
CA TYR A 313 1.21 -10.73 -13.88
C TYR A 313 0.16 -9.79 -14.50
N ARG A 314 0.41 -9.33 -15.73
CA ARG A 314 -0.52 -8.45 -16.46
C ARG A 314 -0.93 -9.04 -17.80
N TRP A 315 -2.19 -8.82 -18.17
CA TRP A 315 -2.76 -9.20 -19.47
C TRP A 315 -3.86 -8.22 -19.89
N GLY A 316 -4.31 -8.27 -21.15
CA GLY A 316 -5.39 -7.44 -21.67
C GLY A 316 -5.53 -7.48 -23.18
N ASP A 317 -6.55 -6.82 -23.68
CA ASP A 317 -7.04 -6.97 -25.06
C ASP A 317 -6.21 -6.22 -26.12
N ASN A 318 -5.01 -5.79 -25.88
CA ASN A 318 -4.21 -5.03 -26.87
C ASN A 318 -2.71 -5.22 -26.65
N TYR A 319 -2.30 -6.44 -26.36
CA TYR A 319 -0.89 -6.83 -26.36
C TYR A 319 -0.43 -7.20 -27.77
#